data_0518d2a43f3acceaf3f25033301a6d37
#
_entry.id   0518d2a43f3acceaf3f25033301a6d37
#
_cell.length_a   1.000
_cell.length_b   1.000
_cell.length_c   1.000
_cell.angle_alpha   90.00
_cell.angle_beta   90.00
_cell.angle_gamma   90.00
#
_symmetry.space_group_name_H-M   'P 1'
#
loop_
_entity.id
_entity.type
_entity.pdbx_description
1 polymer ?
#
loop_
_entity_poly.entity_id
_entity_poly.type
_entity_poly.pdbx_seq_one_letter_code
_entity_poly.pdbx_strand_id
1 'polypeptide(L)'
;MKHLIFGIIACSLLLCSCHENLEKRAQREAREYTEKYCPTPVQNYTRTDSVAFDVKTKTYHYYCSITDALDDKKVFDLNRDKISEALLANIKDNTAFRPFKEEGFAFQWTLRSDEDKNVVYFDKRFTPKDYN
;
A
#
# COMPACT_ATOMS: atom_id res chain seq x y z
N MET A 1 -42.55 18.46 37.56
CA MET A 1 -41.80 17.19 37.72
C MET A 1 -41.79 16.28 36.52
N LYS A 2 -42.43 16.65 35.43
CA LYS A 2 -42.45 15.83 34.21
C LYS A 2 -41.55 16.32 33.13
N HIS A 3 -40.63 17.26 33.45
CA HIS A 3 -39.87 17.99 32.45
C HIS A 3 -38.40 17.62 32.45
N LEU A 4 -37.99 16.63 33.24
CA LEU A 4 -36.60 16.28 33.45
C LEU A 4 -36.13 15.08 32.56
N ILE A 5 -37.00 14.56 31.73
CA ILE A 5 -36.67 13.33 30.95
C ILE A 5 -36.25 13.64 29.50
N PHE A 6 -36.30 14.91 29.10
CA PHE A 6 -36.06 15.26 27.70
C PHE A 6 -34.60 15.60 27.35
N GLY A 7 -33.70 15.53 28.31
CA GLY A 7 -32.33 16.01 28.12
C GLY A 7 -31.31 14.94 27.69
N ILE A 8 -31.67 13.68 27.60
CA ILE A 8 -30.66 12.60 27.51
C ILE A 8 -30.56 11.93 26.14
N ILE A 9 -31.49 12.22 25.24
CA ILE A 9 -31.55 11.49 23.96
C ILE A 9 -30.73 12.13 22.85
N ALA A 10 -30.21 13.33 23.04
CA ALA A 10 -29.52 14.07 21.96
C ALA A 10 -28.04 13.73 21.78
N CYS A 11 -27.42 13.01 22.73
CA CYS A 11 -25.96 12.78 22.69
C CYS A 11 -25.53 11.50 21.98
N SER A 12 -26.43 10.58 21.66
CA SER A 12 -26.03 9.30 21.11
C SER A 12 -25.90 9.28 19.58
N LEU A 13 -26.33 10.32 18.91
CA LEU A 13 -26.30 10.39 17.43
C LEU A 13 -25.00 10.95 16.84
N LEU A 14 -24.13 11.51 17.68
CA LEU A 14 -22.90 12.15 17.21
C LEU A 14 -21.70 11.20 17.10
N LEU A 15 -21.84 9.97 17.57
CA LEU A 15 -20.73 9.01 17.58
C LEU A 15 -20.62 8.18 16.30
N CYS A 16 -21.61 8.22 15.42
CA CYS A 16 -21.63 7.41 14.21
C CYS A 16 -21.00 8.08 12.98
N SER A 17 -20.62 9.37 13.05
CA SER A 17 -20.19 10.13 11.87
C SER A 17 -18.69 10.22 11.69
N CYS A 18 -17.88 9.63 12.60
CA CYS A 18 -16.43 9.83 12.61
C CYS A 18 -15.61 8.64 12.12
N HIS A 19 -16.24 7.57 11.64
CA HIS A 19 -15.50 6.39 11.17
C HIS A 19 -15.30 6.43 9.66
N GLU A 20 -14.08 6.78 9.27
CA GLU A 20 -13.58 6.52 7.94
C GLU A 20 -13.51 4.99 7.74
N ASN A 21 -14.08 4.44 6.65
CA ASN A 21 -13.92 3.03 6.39
C ASN A 21 -12.47 2.73 5.97
N LEU A 22 -12.07 1.46 6.05
CA LEU A 22 -10.68 1.07 5.83
C LEU A 22 -10.21 1.35 4.40
N GLU A 23 -11.11 1.24 3.42
CA GLU A 23 -10.78 1.53 2.01
C GLU A 23 -10.49 3.01 1.79
N LYS A 24 -11.29 3.90 2.38
CA LYS A 24 -11.05 5.35 2.33
C LYS A 24 -9.77 5.72 3.05
N ARG A 25 -9.50 5.07 4.19
CA ARG A 25 -8.27 5.25 4.94
C ARG A 25 -7.06 4.84 4.08
N ALA A 26 -7.12 3.69 3.42
CA ALA A 26 -6.05 3.23 2.55
C ALA A 26 -5.80 4.20 1.39
N GLN A 27 -6.87 4.71 0.75
CA GLN A 27 -6.74 5.72 -0.31
C GLN A 27 -6.09 6.99 0.20
N ARG A 28 -6.52 7.47 1.35
CA ARG A 28 -5.97 8.69 1.96
C ARG A 28 -4.51 8.52 2.32
N GLU A 29 -4.16 7.43 3.00
CA GLU A 29 -2.78 7.17 3.41
C GLU A 29 -1.85 7.02 2.20
N ALA A 30 -2.30 6.33 1.15
CA ALA A 30 -1.52 6.17 -0.09
C ALA A 30 -1.26 7.52 -0.75
N ARG A 31 -2.29 8.36 -0.85
CA ARG A 31 -2.16 9.70 -1.42
C ARG A 31 -1.24 10.58 -0.59
N GLU A 32 -1.42 10.60 0.73
CA GLU A 32 -0.57 11.39 1.63
C GLU A 32 0.89 10.95 1.58
N TYR A 33 1.12 9.65 1.53
CA TYR A 33 2.48 9.11 1.40
C TYR A 33 3.12 9.58 0.09
N THR A 34 2.37 9.50 -1.00
CA THR A 34 2.86 9.96 -2.31
C THR A 34 3.18 11.45 -2.29
N GLU A 35 2.29 12.27 -1.76
CA GLU A 35 2.48 13.72 -1.70
C GLU A 35 3.66 14.13 -0.81
N LYS A 36 3.86 13.43 0.31
CA LYS A 36 4.87 13.80 1.31
C LYS A 36 6.25 13.21 1.02
N TYR A 37 6.31 11.99 0.51
CA TYR A 37 7.56 11.22 0.48
C TYR A 37 8.01 10.77 -0.90
N CYS A 38 7.14 10.82 -1.91
CA CYS A 38 7.49 10.33 -3.22
C CYS A 38 7.89 11.48 -4.18
N PRO A 39 8.86 11.24 -5.06
CA PRO A 39 9.68 10.04 -5.11
C PRO A 39 10.61 9.92 -3.91
N THR A 40 10.74 8.72 -3.38
CA THR A 40 11.58 8.46 -2.21
C THR A 40 13.06 8.51 -2.58
N PRO A 41 13.97 8.65 -1.59
CA PRO A 41 15.37 8.35 -1.84
C PRO A 41 15.56 6.92 -2.33
N VAL A 42 16.61 6.71 -3.13
CA VAL A 42 16.97 5.38 -3.62
C VAL A 42 17.55 4.56 -2.47
N GLN A 43 17.02 3.36 -2.25
CA GLN A 43 17.55 2.38 -1.30
C GLN A 43 17.56 1.02 -1.99
N ASN A 44 18.69 0.33 -1.91
CA ASN A 44 18.86 -0.99 -2.55
C ASN A 44 18.47 -0.95 -4.03
N TYR A 45 18.93 0.06 -4.75
CA TYR A 45 18.66 0.27 -6.18
C TYR A 45 17.19 0.47 -6.52
N THR A 46 16.37 0.84 -5.56
CA THR A 46 14.92 1.01 -5.74
C THR A 46 14.45 2.34 -5.19
N ARG A 47 13.62 3.01 -5.97
CA ARG A 47 12.93 4.25 -5.56
C ARG A 47 11.43 4.03 -5.70
N THR A 48 10.65 4.42 -4.70
CA THR A 48 9.18 4.44 -4.82
C THR A 48 8.75 5.76 -5.44
N ASP A 49 8.14 5.69 -6.60
CA ASP A 49 7.69 6.87 -7.34
C ASP A 49 6.31 7.33 -6.89
N SER A 50 5.42 6.41 -6.61
CA SER A 50 4.07 6.70 -6.10
C SER A 50 3.44 5.47 -5.46
N VAL A 51 2.41 5.71 -4.66
CA VAL A 51 1.59 4.67 -4.04
C VAL A 51 0.12 5.05 -4.26
N ALA A 52 -0.71 4.08 -4.60
CA ALA A 52 -2.13 4.27 -4.77
C ALA A 52 -2.91 3.09 -4.18
N PHE A 53 -4.15 3.33 -3.80
CA PHE A 53 -5.06 2.26 -3.40
C PHE A 53 -6.22 2.18 -4.38
N ASP A 54 -6.38 1.03 -5.02
CA ASP A 54 -7.49 0.75 -5.93
C ASP A 54 -8.65 0.14 -5.14
N VAL A 55 -9.74 0.89 -5.01
CA VAL A 55 -10.93 0.46 -4.27
C VAL A 55 -11.63 -0.71 -4.95
N LYS A 56 -11.63 -0.76 -6.28
CA LYS A 56 -12.31 -1.82 -7.04
C LYS A 56 -11.69 -3.18 -6.82
N THR A 57 -10.35 -3.23 -6.81
CA THR A 57 -9.61 -4.48 -6.62
C THR A 57 -9.10 -4.65 -5.19
N LYS A 58 -9.33 -3.66 -4.33
CA LYS A 58 -8.83 -3.63 -2.95
C LYS A 58 -7.33 -3.89 -2.89
N THR A 59 -6.59 -3.19 -3.74
CA THR A 59 -5.15 -3.39 -3.91
C THR A 59 -4.37 -2.13 -3.55
N TYR A 60 -3.44 -2.29 -2.63
CA TYR A 60 -2.43 -1.29 -2.31
C TYR A 60 -1.29 -1.45 -3.30
N HIS A 61 -1.08 -0.46 -4.17
CA HIS A 61 -0.18 -0.58 -5.32
C HIS A 61 1.00 0.38 -5.21
N TYR A 62 2.20 -0.19 -5.21
CA TYR A 62 3.47 0.53 -5.19
C TYR A 62 4.06 0.57 -6.60
N TYR A 63 4.35 1.78 -7.08
CA TYR A 63 5.02 2.01 -8.36
C TYR A 63 6.45 2.44 -8.09
N CYS A 64 7.40 1.64 -8.54
CA CYS A 64 8.81 1.82 -8.22
C CYS A 64 9.69 1.84 -9.47
N SER A 65 10.82 2.54 -9.37
CA SER A 65 11.88 2.54 -10.38
C SER A 65 13.09 1.79 -9.85
N ILE A 66 13.66 0.97 -10.71
CA ILE A 66 14.91 0.24 -10.47
C ILE A 66 16.03 1.03 -11.09
N THR A 67 17.09 1.25 -10.31
CA THR A 67 18.18 2.17 -10.67
C THR A 67 19.54 1.46 -10.75
N ASP A 68 20.49 2.13 -11.39
CA ASP A 68 21.92 1.78 -11.37
C ASP A 68 22.21 0.34 -11.78
N ALA A 69 22.97 -0.41 -10.99
CA ALA A 69 23.42 -1.75 -11.34
C ALA A 69 22.28 -2.76 -11.48
N LEU A 70 21.16 -2.58 -10.78
CA LEU A 70 20.01 -3.46 -10.88
C LEU A 70 19.13 -3.14 -12.10
N ASP A 71 19.31 -1.96 -12.70
CA ASP A 71 18.59 -1.54 -13.91
C ASP A 71 19.20 -2.18 -15.16
N ASP A 72 19.14 -3.49 -15.19
CA ASP A 72 19.63 -4.37 -16.26
C ASP A 72 18.80 -5.64 -16.22
N LYS A 73 18.27 -6.06 -17.36
CA LYS A 73 17.38 -7.20 -17.43
C LYS A 73 18.01 -8.48 -16.86
N LYS A 74 19.26 -8.75 -17.23
CA LYS A 74 19.94 -9.97 -16.77
C LYS A 74 20.20 -9.95 -15.28
N VAL A 75 20.66 -8.82 -14.77
CA VAL A 75 20.91 -8.65 -13.34
C VAL A 75 19.62 -8.73 -12.56
N PHE A 76 18.56 -8.07 -13.02
CA PHE A 76 17.24 -8.15 -12.38
C PHE A 76 16.73 -9.59 -12.35
N ASP A 77 16.79 -10.29 -13.46
CA ASP A 77 16.27 -11.67 -13.56
C ASP A 77 16.99 -12.62 -12.59
N LEU A 78 18.30 -12.42 -12.37
CA LEU A 78 19.06 -13.19 -11.38
C LEU A 78 18.61 -12.94 -9.93
N ASN A 79 18.02 -11.78 -9.68
CA ASN A 79 17.59 -11.37 -8.34
C ASN A 79 16.07 -11.41 -8.15
N ARG A 80 15.33 -11.79 -9.17
CA ARG A 80 13.85 -11.73 -9.18
C ARG A 80 13.22 -12.46 -8.01
N ASP A 81 13.64 -13.70 -7.76
CA ASP A 81 13.06 -14.51 -6.70
C ASP A 81 13.36 -13.93 -5.32
N LYS A 82 14.58 -13.44 -5.11
CA LYS A 82 14.95 -12.77 -3.85
C LYS A 82 14.13 -11.49 -3.62
N ILE A 83 13.89 -10.73 -4.69
CA ILE A 83 13.07 -9.52 -4.62
C ILE A 83 11.63 -9.89 -4.25
N SER A 84 11.07 -10.89 -4.91
CA SER A 84 9.71 -11.37 -4.62
C SER A 84 9.58 -11.85 -3.18
N GLU A 85 10.54 -12.63 -2.70
CA GLU A 85 10.57 -13.11 -1.30
C GLU A 85 10.68 -11.95 -0.30
N ALA A 86 11.51 -10.96 -0.59
CA ALA A 86 11.67 -9.79 0.27
C ALA A 86 10.39 -8.95 0.36
N LEU A 87 9.69 -8.78 -0.75
CA LEU A 87 8.41 -8.06 -0.77
C LEU A 87 7.35 -8.82 0.04
N LEU A 88 7.28 -10.12 -0.12
CA LEU A 88 6.35 -10.96 0.65
C LEU A 88 6.68 -10.92 2.15
N ALA A 89 7.95 -11.00 2.51
CA ALA A 89 8.38 -10.88 3.90
C ALA A 89 7.98 -9.53 4.49
N ASN A 90 8.13 -8.46 3.74
CA ASN A 90 7.69 -7.13 4.17
C ASN A 90 6.18 -7.09 4.45
N ILE A 91 5.36 -7.69 3.59
CA ILE A 91 3.92 -7.77 3.83
C ILE A 91 3.63 -8.52 5.14
N LYS A 92 4.28 -9.66 5.34
CA LYS A 92 4.06 -10.51 6.52
C LYS A 92 4.50 -9.83 7.82
N ASP A 93 5.62 -9.15 7.80
CA ASP A 93 6.30 -8.66 9.01
C ASP A 93 5.95 -7.21 9.37
N ASN A 94 5.49 -6.42 8.40
CA ASN A 94 5.19 -5.01 8.64
C ASN A 94 3.85 -4.86 9.34
N THR A 95 3.90 -4.43 10.60
CA THR A 95 2.72 -4.24 11.43
C THR A 95 1.77 -3.17 10.90
N ALA A 96 2.27 -2.22 10.11
CA ALA A 96 1.42 -1.19 9.48
C ALA A 96 0.41 -1.78 8.50
N PHE A 97 0.69 -2.95 7.93
CA PHE A 97 -0.22 -3.64 7.00
C PHE A 97 -1.25 -4.52 7.71
N ARG A 98 -1.15 -4.71 9.01
CA ARG A 98 -2.03 -5.63 9.75
C ARG A 98 -3.52 -5.39 9.49
N PRO A 99 -4.06 -4.17 9.64
CA PRO A 99 -5.49 -3.96 9.43
C PRO A 99 -5.92 -4.27 7.99
N PHE A 100 -5.06 -3.97 7.03
CA PHE A 100 -5.33 -4.24 5.61
C PHE A 100 -5.27 -5.74 5.29
N LYS A 101 -4.32 -6.47 5.89
CA LYS A 101 -4.23 -7.93 5.75
C LYS A 101 -5.45 -8.62 6.36
N GLU A 102 -5.92 -8.15 7.51
CA GLU A 102 -7.12 -8.70 8.17
C GLU A 102 -8.36 -8.54 7.32
N GLU A 103 -8.44 -7.46 6.53
CA GLU A 103 -9.52 -7.24 5.57
C GLU A 103 -9.34 -7.98 4.23
N GLY A 104 -8.21 -8.67 4.07
CA GLY A 104 -7.95 -9.43 2.84
C GLY A 104 -7.51 -8.58 1.66
N PHE A 105 -6.96 -7.39 1.90
CA PHE A 105 -6.46 -6.54 0.82
C PHE A 105 -5.26 -7.18 0.13
N ALA A 106 -5.10 -6.88 -1.16
CA ALA A 106 -3.93 -7.26 -1.92
C ALA A 106 -2.88 -6.15 -1.91
N PHE A 107 -1.63 -6.54 -2.14
CA PHE A 107 -0.49 -5.62 -2.25
C PHE A 107 0.22 -5.92 -3.54
N GLN A 108 0.47 -4.89 -4.34
CA GLN A 108 1.06 -5.04 -5.66
C GLN A 108 2.27 -4.13 -5.83
N TRP A 109 3.31 -4.64 -6.46
CA TRP A 109 4.48 -3.85 -6.85
C TRP A 109 4.68 -3.94 -8.34
N THR A 110 4.81 -2.78 -8.96
CA THR A 110 5.27 -2.64 -10.35
C THR A 110 6.66 -2.03 -10.30
N LEU A 111 7.66 -2.77 -10.71
CA LEU A 111 9.06 -2.36 -10.75
C LEU A 111 9.48 -2.18 -12.20
N ARG A 112 9.89 -0.97 -12.57
CA ARG A 112 10.27 -0.64 -13.93
C ARG A 112 11.66 -0.01 -13.98
N SER A 113 12.25 -0.01 -15.17
CA SER A 113 13.53 0.63 -15.39
C SER A 113 13.44 2.15 -15.16
N ASP A 114 14.41 2.71 -14.46
CA ASP A 114 14.53 4.16 -14.33
C ASP A 114 14.97 4.81 -15.64
N GLU A 115 15.84 4.15 -16.40
CA GLU A 115 16.33 4.67 -17.68
C GLU A 115 15.26 4.59 -18.78
N ASP A 116 14.44 3.53 -18.80
CA ASP A 116 13.38 3.35 -19.78
C ASP A 116 12.08 2.95 -19.08
N LYS A 117 11.20 3.90 -18.88
CA LYS A 117 9.94 3.73 -18.16
C LYS A 117 8.97 2.76 -18.83
N ASN A 118 9.19 2.42 -20.09
CA ASN A 118 8.37 1.43 -20.78
C ASN A 118 8.80 -0.02 -20.47
N VAL A 119 9.97 -0.21 -19.87
CA VAL A 119 10.45 -1.53 -19.47
C VAL A 119 10.00 -1.85 -18.05
N VAL A 120 9.12 -2.84 -17.92
CA VAL A 120 8.66 -3.37 -16.65
C VAL A 120 9.40 -4.67 -16.36
N TYR A 121 10.15 -4.69 -15.27
CA TYR A 121 10.88 -5.88 -14.86
C TYR A 121 10.01 -6.84 -14.04
N PHE A 122 9.06 -6.29 -13.28
CA PHE A 122 8.32 -7.05 -12.29
C PHE A 122 6.96 -6.38 -12.06
N ASP A 123 5.91 -7.19 -12.04
CA ASP A 123 4.58 -6.74 -11.66
C ASP A 123 3.87 -7.91 -11.00
N LYS A 124 3.74 -7.85 -9.68
CA LYS A 124 3.14 -8.93 -8.92
C LYS A 124 2.18 -8.43 -7.87
N ARG A 125 1.01 -9.03 -7.85
CA ARG A 125 -0.04 -8.82 -6.88
C ARG A 125 -0.05 -9.95 -5.87
N PHE A 126 0.25 -9.62 -4.61
CA PHE A 126 0.20 -10.56 -3.49
C PHE A 126 -1.18 -10.52 -2.85
N THR A 127 -1.77 -11.68 -2.64
CA THR A 127 -3.11 -11.84 -2.08
C THR A 127 -3.04 -12.58 -0.74
N PRO A 128 -4.17 -12.71 0.00
CA PRO A 128 -4.18 -13.50 1.24
C PRO A 128 -3.61 -14.91 1.11
N LYS A 129 -3.73 -15.53 -0.06
CA LYS A 129 -3.15 -16.85 -0.31
C LYS A 129 -1.63 -16.84 -0.20
N ASP A 130 -1.01 -15.71 -0.52
CA ASP A 130 0.44 -15.56 -0.49
C ASP A 130 0.98 -15.25 0.91
N TYR A 131 0.28 -14.40 1.66
CA TYR A 131 0.82 -13.87 2.92
C TYR A 131 0.22 -14.51 4.18
N ASN A 132 -0.82 -15.33 4.06
CA ASN A 132 -1.39 -16.08 5.20
C ASN A 132 -0.74 -17.45 5.38
#